data_4eade0b39bcfd71995597ea4a0ba6c05
#
_entry.id   4eade0b39bcfd71995597ea4a0ba6c05
#
_cell.length_a   1.000
_cell.length_b   1.000
_cell.length_c   1.000
_cell.angle_alpha   90.00
_cell.angle_beta   90.00
_cell.angle_gamma   90.00
#
_symmetry.space_group_name_H-M   'P 1'
#
loop_
_entity.id
_entity.type
_entity.pdbx_description
1 polymer ?
#
loop_
_entity_poly.entity_id
_entity_poly.type
_entity_poly.pdbx_seq_one_letter_code
_entity_poly.pdbx_strand_id
1 'polypeptide(L)'
;MKLWLSGLALLAVAGTAQAENYRIVQSPSQKLDIWIDDIKDKTPQSWCKQDVALRIVANGNKEVSILDSFMPRLGALLENQCGKLQQLSWTLNDPAGTTLAQGTASKNKEWAVAVKQSQPQPQSQPQVATTTNNALVPPAVNPETLSVAADRTPWQEFTLQNGCHLRTFWQGGAAAPALFIPASGTASCEKGSWLSGHAVMTQASNSGQQETPVTYVHGFPVTGLSDSVNADDVLITSVNKERMVFSTKGSEQSWMILPYDSTLNSWKSEGTVVVQVSQELASDDAQLQARLQAVKQLWTPWLAPNATLNIVLVDALRPQLRDPAVGAWRAAN
;
A
#
# COMPACT_ATOMS: atom_id res chain seq x y z
N MET A 1 58.48 -67.32 11.56
CA MET A 1 57.05 -67.36 11.36
C MET A 1 56.50 -65.94 11.73
N LYS A 2 56.14 -65.16 10.72
CA LYS A 2 55.67 -63.76 10.89
C LYS A 2 54.19 -63.77 10.87
N LEU A 3 53.52 -63.35 12.00
CA LEU A 3 52.10 -63.12 12.10
C LEU A 3 51.81 -61.71 11.70
N TRP A 4 51.05 -61.52 10.62
CA TRP A 4 50.48 -60.23 10.20
C TRP A 4 49.09 -60.04 10.85
N LEU A 5 48.99 -59.06 11.69
CA LEU A 5 47.70 -58.57 12.22
C LEU A 5 47.18 -57.51 11.28
N SER A 6 46.11 -57.83 10.56
CA SER A 6 45.32 -56.85 9.74
C SER A 6 44.40 -56.09 10.63
N GLY A 7 44.69 -54.79 10.90
CA GLY A 7 43.82 -53.88 11.59
C GLY A 7 42.76 -53.38 10.63
N LEU A 8 41.49 -53.69 10.90
CA LEU A 8 40.33 -53.19 10.20
C LEU A 8 39.94 -51.79 10.77
N ALA A 9 40.28 -50.72 10.07
CA ALA A 9 39.85 -49.37 10.44
C ALA A 9 38.41 -49.17 9.97
N LEU A 10 37.45 -49.15 10.90
CA LEU A 10 36.09 -48.68 10.65
C LEU A 10 36.08 -47.15 10.51
N LEU A 11 35.97 -46.66 9.29
CA LEU A 11 35.63 -45.26 9.01
C LEU A 11 34.14 -45.05 9.31
N ALA A 12 33.84 -44.48 10.45
CA ALA A 12 32.54 -43.93 10.74
C ALA A 12 32.33 -42.68 9.89
N VAL A 13 31.54 -42.79 8.79
CA VAL A 13 31.05 -41.65 8.02
C VAL A 13 29.98 -40.98 8.87
N ALA A 14 30.37 -39.95 9.61
CA ALA A 14 29.43 -39.03 10.21
C ALA A 14 28.73 -38.23 9.07
N GLY A 15 27.56 -38.69 8.68
CA GLY A 15 26.68 -37.94 7.77
C GLY A 15 26.30 -36.63 8.43
N THR A 16 26.88 -35.53 7.98
CA THR A 16 26.43 -34.19 8.32
C THR A 16 25.05 -34.02 7.70
N ALA A 17 23.99 -34.02 8.52
CA ALA A 17 22.67 -33.59 8.11
C ALA A 17 22.76 -32.11 7.74
N GLN A 18 22.87 -31.79 6.46
CA GLN A 18 22.81 -30.42 5.99
C GLN A 18 21.34 -30.01 6.03
N ALA A 19 21.03 -28.96 6.80
CA ALA A 19 19.76 -28.31 6.73
C ALA A 19 19.61 -27.62 5.36
N GLU A 20 18.50 -27.88 4.68
CA GLU A 20 18.21 -27.30 3.35
C GLU A 20 17.22 -26.17 3.47
N ASN A 21 17.37 -25.17 2.59
CA ASN A 21 16.39 -24.12 2.39
C ASN A 21 15.43 -24.56 1.29
N TYR A 22 14.14 -24.60 1.59
CA TYR A 22 13.11 -25.05 0.67
C TYR A 22 12.23 -23.88 0.20
N ARG A 23 12.25 -23.58 -1.10
CA ARG A 23 11.31 -22.64 -1.71
C ARG A 23 9.96 -23.33 -1.89
N ILE A 24 9.02 -23.05 -0.98
CA ILE A 24 7.72 -23.71 -0.96
C ILE A 24 6.74 -23.08 -1.97
N VAL A 25 6.86 -21.76 -2.22
CA VAL A 25 6.03 -21.05 -3.21
C VAL A 25 6.86 -20.01 -3.94
N GLN A 26 6.59 -19.87 -5.24
CA GLN A 26 7.05 -18.76 -6.06
C GLN A 26 5.83 -18.08 -6.67
N SER A 27 5.73 -16.77 -6.52
CA SER A 27 4.68 -15.94 -7.15
C SER A 27 5.30 -15.04 -8.20
N PRO A 28 5.29 -15.42 -9.50
CA PRO A 28 5.84 -14.59 -10.56
C PRO A 28 5.12 -13.26 -10.73
N SER A 29 3.79 -13.24 -10.52
CA SER A 29 2.96 -12.04 -10.67
C SER A 29 3.24 -10.99 -9.59
N GLN A 30 3.51 -11.41 -8.36
CA GLN A 30 3.86 -10.53 -7.26
C GLN A 30 5.37 -10.42 -7.02
N LYS A 31 6.16 -11.20 -7.79
CA LYS A 31 7.63 -11.28 -7.66
C LYS A 31 8.07 -11.60 -6.24
N LEU A 32 7.39 -12.58 -5.62
CA LEU A 32 7.70 -13.09 -4.28
C LEU A 32 8.21 -14.52 -4.36
N ASP A 33 9.28 -14.81 -3.64
CA ASP A 33 9.76 -16.15 -3.35
C ASP A 33 9.60 -16.45 -1.86
N ILE A 34 8.92 -17.56 -1.53
CA ILE A 34 8.65 -17.96 -0.16
C ILE A 34 9.43 -19.20 0.19
N TRP A 35 10.19 -19.11 1.29
CA TRP A 35 11.10 -20.13 1.75
C TRP A 35 10.77 -20.59 3.15
N ILE A 36 11.00 -21.88 3.39
CA ILE A 36 11.13 -22.47 4.73
C ILE A 36 12.57 -22.88 4.87
N ASP A 37 13.26 -22.31 5.82
CA ASP A 37 14.68 -22.58 6.05
C ASP A 37 14.87 -23.70 7.09
N ASP A 38 16.04 -24.29 7.14
CA ASP A 38 16.50 -25.28 8.13
C ASP A 38 15.61 -26.52 8.23
N ILE A 39 15.12 -27.03 7.10
CA ILE A 39 14.37 -28.28 7.04
C ILE A 39 15.25 -29.47 6.64
N LYS A 40 14.87 -30.66 7.04
CA LYS A 40 15.60 -31.89 6.76
C LYS A 40 15.43 -32.35 5.30
N ASP A 41 14.20 -32.19 4.77
CA ASP A 41 13.84 -32.54 3.41
C ASP A 41 12.59 -31.72 2.99
N LYS A 42 12.21 -31.83 1.71
CA LYS A 42 11.10 -31.05 1.12
C LYS A 42 9.71 -31.63 1.37
N THR A 43 9.61 -32.66 2.20
CA THR A 43 8.31 -33.28 2.50
C THR A 43 7.53 -32.50 3.56
N PRO A 44 6.19 -32.54 3.54
CA PRO A 44 5.39 -31.87 4.56
C PRO A 44 5.73 -32.30 6.00
N GLN A 45 6.21 -33.55 6.20
CA GLN A 45 6.60 -34.06 7.51
C GLN A 45 7.76 -33.28 8.13
N SER A 46 8.65 -32.72 7.31
CA SER A 46 9.82 -31.98 7.78
C SER A 46 9.52 -30.56 8.22
N TRP A 47 8.52 -29.90 7.65
CA TRP A 47 8.19 -28.50 7.95
C TRP A 47 6.83 -28.30 8.61
N CYS A 48 5.92 -29.29 8.57
CA CYS A 48 4.56 -29.17 9.13
C CYS A 48 4.61 -29.10 10.66
N LYS A 49 4.33 -27.91 11.20
CA LYS A 49 4.28 -27.60 12.65
C LYS A 49 3.06 -26.70 12.91
N GLN A 50 2.76 -26.41 14.18
CA GLN A 50 1.72 -25.47 14.57
C GLN A 50 2.08 -24.03 14.19
N ASP A 51 3.35 -23.68 14.31
CA ASP A 51 3.92 -22.41 13.83
C ASP A 51 5.03 -22.72 12.81
N VAL A 52 4.89 -22.16 11.60
CA VAL A 52 5.87 -22.32 10.52
C VAL A 52 6.48 -20.97 10.22
N ALA A 53 7.80 -20.89 10.30
CA ALA A 53 8.56 -19.70 9.96
C ALA A 53 8.77 -19.62 8.44
N LEU A 54 8.39 -18.48 7.86
CA LEU A 54 8.54 -18.20 6.45
C LEU A 54 9.52 -17.05 6.24
N ARG A 55 10.47 -17.25 5.36
CA ARG A 55 11.28 -16.17 4.78
C ARG A 55 10.74 -15.83 3.41
N ILE A 56 10.27 -14.61 3.26
CA ILE A 56 9.68 -14.07 2.03
C ILE A 56 10.68 -13.12 1.40
N VAL A 57 11.05 -13.36 0.15
CA VAL A 57 11.96 -12.48 -0.61
C VAL A 57 11.15 -11.70 -1.63
N ALA A 58 11.16 -10.37 -1.50
CA ALA A 58 10.50 -9.46 -2.42
C ALA A 58 11.46 -9.07 -3.55
N ASN A 59 11.29 -9.70 -4.72
CA ASN A 59 12.06 -9.41 -5.93
C ASN A 59 11.46 -8.25 -6.75
N GLY A 60 10.38 -7.65 -6.28
CA GLY A 60 9.66 -6.54 -6.91
C GLY A 60 9.27 -5.48 -5.90
N ASN A 61 7.97 -5.36 -5.63
CA ASN A 61 7.46 -4.47 -4.59
C ASN A 61 7.92 -4.95 -3.21
N LYS A 62 8.54 -4.07 -2.43
CA LYS A 62 9.10 -4.36 -1.10
C LYS A 62 8.18 -3.96 0.05
N GLU A 63 6.98 -3.46 -0.26
CA GLU A 63 6.01 -3.05 0.76
C GLU A 63 5.32 -4.24 1.42
N VAL A 64 5.08 -4.12 2.71
CA VAL A 64 4.40 -5.17 3.49
C VAL A 64 2.98 -5.39 3.00
N SER A 65 2.31 -4.36 2.50
CA SER A 65 0.95 -4.40 1.95
C SER A 65 0.75 -5.44 0.84
N ILE A 66 1.83 -5.82 0.13
CA ILE A 66 1.78 -6.91 -0.85
C ILE A 66 1.37 -8.24 -0.21
N LEU A 67 1.65 -8.40 1.08
CA LEU A 67 1.31 -9.60 1.84
C LEU A 67 -0.18 -9.66 2.22
N ASP A 68 -0.91 -8.55 2.26
CA ASP A 68 -2.31 -8.51 2.71
C ASP A 68 -3.22 -9.37 1.82
N SER A 69 -3.01 -9.32 0.50
CA SER A 69 -3.74 -10.16 -0.45
C SER A 69 -3.11 -11.55 -0.66
N PHE A 70 -1.81 -11.68 -0.35
CA PHE A 70 -1.04 -12.90 -0.60
C PHE A 70 -1.13 -13.90 0.55
N MET A 71 -0.97 -13.44 1.81
CA MET A 71 -0.92 -14.31 2.99
C MET A 71 -2.20 -15.12 3.24
N PRO A 72 -3.43 -14.60 3.02
CA PRO A 72 -4.63 -15.42 3.16
C PRO A 72 -4.64 -16.62 2.20
N ARG A 73 -4.19 -16.44 0.97
CA ARG A 73 -4.11 -17.52 -0.03
C ARG A 73 -2.99 -18.50 0.28
N LEU A 74 -1.82 -17.99 0.69
CA LEU A 74 -0.68 -18.80 1.09
C LEU A 74 -1.03 -19.63 2.33
N GLY A 75 -1.63 -19.01 3.35
CA GLY A 75 -2.04 -19.71 4.57
C GLY A 75 -3.02 -20.83 4.31
N ALA A 76 -4.04 -20.59 3.48
CA ALA A 76 -5.00 -21.64 3.08
C ALA A 76 -4.32 -22.78 2.30
N LEU A 77 -3.36 -22.46 1.41
CA LEU A 77 -2.58 -23.47 0.67
C LEU A 77 -1.75 -24.35 1.63
N LEU A 78 -1.05 -23.73 2.57
CA LEU A 78 -0.19 -24.45 3.53
C LEU A 78 -1.02 -25.23 4.55
N GLU A 79 -2.18 -24.73 4.96
CA GLU A 79 -3.13 -25.44 5.82
C GLU A 79 -3.62 -26.75 5.18
N ASN A 80 -3.92 -26.75 3.89
CA ASN A 80 -4.30 -27.95 3.15
C ASN A 80 -3.20 -29.02 3.13
N GLN A 81 -1.92 -28.62 3.21
CA GLN A 81 -0.79 -29.53 3.25
C GLN A 81 -0.37 -29.90 4.68
N CYS A 82 -0.72 -29.07 5.64
CA CYS A 82 -0.37 -29.23 7.05
C CYS A 82 -1.56 -28.92 7.95
N GLY A 83 -2.38 -29.93 8.25
CA GLY A 83 -3.57 -29.79 9.10
C GLY A 83 -3.30 -29.33 10.55
N LYS A 84 -2.03 -29.36 10.99
CA LYS A 84 -1.61 -28.87 12.33
C LYS A 84 -1.34 -27.36 12.34
N LEU A 85 -1.24 -26.71 11.17
CA LEU A 85 -0.85 -25.32 11.06
C LEU A 85 -1.87 -24.40 11.71
N GLN A 86 -1.41 -23.55 12.62
CA GLN A 86 -2.22 -22.54 13.32
C GLN A 86 -1.70 -21.13 13.09
N GLN A 87 -0.38 -21.00 12.87
CA GLN A 87 0.28 -19.71 12.72
C GLN A 87 1.42 -19.79 11.70
N LEU A 88 1.62 -18.71 10.99
CA LEU A 88 2.80 -18.42 10.16
C LEU A 88 3.52 -17.24 10.78
N SER A 89 4.78 -17.45 11.15
CA SER A 89 5.71 -16.37 11.49
C SER A 89 6.48 -16.01 10.24
N TRP A 90 6.43 -14.76 9.79
CA TRP A 90 7.03 -14.37 8.53
C TRP A 90 8.04 -13.24 8.67
N THR A 91 9.08 -13.29 7.82
CA THR A 91 10.06 -12.22 7.65
C THR A 91 10.10 -11.86 6.18
N LEU A 92 9.85 -10.60 5.84
CA LEU A 92 9.96 -10.06 4.50
C LEU A 92 11.36 -9.47 4.31
N ASN A 93 12.08 -9.97 3.33
CA ASN A 93 13.43 -9.54 3.00
C ASN A 93 13.50 -9.00 1.57
N ASP A 94 14.49 -8.14 1.31
CA ASP A 94 14.87 -7.82 -0.04
C ASP A 94 15.80 -8.90 -0.63
N PRO A 95 16.13 -8.87 -1.94
CA PRO A 95 17.05 -9.83 -2.56
C PRO A 95 18.47 -9.80 -2.00
N ALA A 96 18.89 -8.71 -1.34
CA ALA A 96 20.18 -8.60 -0.66
C ALA A 96 20.18 -9.23 0.74
N GLY A 97 18.99 -9.73 1.20
CA GLY A 97 18.84 -10.35 2.52
C GLY A 97 18.49 -9.38 3.65
N THR A 98 18.31 -8.09 3.35
CA THR A 98 17.91 -7.09 4.36
C THR A 98 16.47 -7.32 4.77
N THR A 99 16.20 -7.40 6.07
CA THR A 99 14.84 -7.52 6.60
C THR A 99 14.10 -6.20 6.44
N LEU A 100 13.00 -6.24 5.70
CA LEU A 100 12.10 -5.10 5.48
C LEU A 100 11.01 -5.02 6.54
N ALA A 101 10.46 -6.17 6.91
CA ALA A 101 9.43 -6.30 7.93
C ALA A 101 9.34 -7.73 8.45
N GLN A 102 8.68 -7.88 9.59
CA GLN A 102 8.38 -9.20 10.15
C GLN A 102 7.03 -9.18 10.87
N GLY A 103 6.41 -10.35 10.99
CA GLY A 103 5.12 -10.45 11.62
C GLY A 103 4.58 -11.86 11.71
N THR A 104 3.28 -11.95 11.92
CA THR A 104 2.56 -13.22 11.99
C THR A 104 1.30 -13.18 11.15
N ALA A 105 0.80 -14.34 10.76
CA ALA A 105 -0.53 -14.54 10.23
C ALA A 105 -1.11 -15.82 10.87
N SER A 106 -2.33 -15.80 11.31
CA SER A 106 -2.92 -16.91 12.07
C SER A 106 -4.23 -17.39 11.47
N LYS A 107 -4.49 -18.70 11.60
CA LYS A 107 -5.68 -19.35 11.08
C LYS A 107 -6.97 -18.74 11.61
N ASN A 108 -7.03 -18.39 12.90
CA ASN A 108 -8.20 -17.78 13.54
C ASN A 108 -8.50 -16.35 13.07
N LYS A 109 -7.62 -15.75 12.29
CA LYS A 109 -7.76 -14.44 11.62
C LYS A 109 -7.71 -14.58 10.11
N GLU A 110 -8.10 -15.74 9.57
CA GLU A 110 -8.14 -16.02 8.13
C GLU A 110 -6.80 -15.73 7.43
N TRP A 111 -5.69 -15.93 8.14
CA TRP A 111 -4.33 -15.66 7.70
C TRP A 111 -4.03 -14.18 7.37
N ALA A 112 -4.83 -13.25 7.93
CA ALA A 112 -4.57 -11.83 7.84
C ALA A 112 -3.20 -11.47 8.42
N VAL A 113 -2.50 -10.54 7.76
CA VAL A 113 -1.16 -10.08 8.13
C VAL A 113 -1.19 -9.27 9.41
N ALA A 114 -0.41 -9.66 10.40
CA ALA A 114 -0.11 -8.88 11.59
C ALA A 114 1.38 -8.55 11.60
N VAL A 115 1.72 -7.28 11.41
CA VAL A 115 3.11 -6.82 11.41
C VAL A 115 3.60 -6.71 12.85
N LYS A 116 4.77 -7.28 13.14
CA LYS A 116 5.48 -7.08 14.39
C LYS A 116 6.20 -5.74 14.31
N GLN A 117 5.78 -4.76 15.06
CA GLN A 117 6.57 -3.55 15.23
C GLN A 117 7.89 -3.94 15.90
N SER A 118 9.00 -3.73 15.21
CA SER A 118 10.33 -3.93 15.79
C SER A 118 10.52 -2.89 16.89
N GLN A 119 10.39 -3.31 18.16
CA GLN A 119 10.90 -2.52 19.26
C GLN A 119 12.44 -2.46 19.14
N PRO A 120 13.05 -1.29 19.20
CA PRO A 120 14.49 -1.19 19.32
C PRO A 120 14.94 -1.87 20.62
N GLN A 121 15.93 -2.77 20.51
CA GLN A 121 16.55 -3.41 21.65
C GLN A 121 17.23 -2.36 22.53
N PRO A 122 17.08 -2.39 23.86
CA PRO A 122 17.60 -1.35 24.73
C PRO A 122 19.11 -1.45 24.86
N GLN A 123 19.82 -0.45 24.35
CA GLN A 123 21.16 -0.14 24.86
C GLN A 123 21.04 0.79 26.04
N SER A 124 21.63 0.34 27.12
CA SER A 124 21.91 0.94 28.43
C SER A 124 21.72 2.46 28.55
N GLN A 125 20.92 2.81 29.55
CA GLN A 125 20.67 4.16 30.06
C GLN A 125 21.94 4.91 30.54
N PRO A 126 21.81 6.26 30.53
CA PRO A 126 21.63 6.94 31.81
C PRO A 126 20.31 7.73 31.88
N GLN A 127 19.67 7.57 33.03
CA GLN A 127 18.51 8.32 33.48
C GLN A 127 18.81 9.82 33.59
N VAL A 128 17.98 10.67 32.96
CA VAL A 128 17.68 12.01 33.46
C VAL A 128 16.27 12.44 33.09
N ALA A 129 15.48 12.67 34.11
CA ALA A 129 14.40 13.63 34.27
C ALA A 129 13.28 13.74 33.22
N THR A 130 12.12 13.34 33.69
CA THR A 130 10.78 13.72 33.29
C THR A 130 10.65 15.20 32.97
N THR A 131 10.34 15.51 31.68
CA THR A 131 9.60 16.73 31.37
C THR A 131 8.65 16.39 30.22
N THR A 132 7.38 16.41 30.53
CA THR A 132 6.24 16.29 29.65
C THR A 132 6.22 17.48 28.69
N ASN A 133 6.77 17.32 27.49
CA ASN A 133 6.48 18.22 26.39
C ASN A 133 6.21 17.32 25.16
N ASN A 134 4.93 17.19 24.79
CA ASN A 134 4.46 16.60 23.54
C ASN A 134 4.80 17.52 22.35
N ALA A 135 6.07 17.85 22.17
CA ALA A 135 6.52 18.52 20.96
C ALA A 135 6.49 17.49 19.82
N LEU A 136 5.71 17.77 18.78
CA LEU A 136 5.73 17.04 17.52
C LEU A 136 7.09 17.27 16.85
N VAL A 137 7.99 16.31 16.97
CA VAL A 137 9.31 16.35 16.32
C VAL A 137 9.22 15.57 15.02
N PRO A 138 9.53 16.16 13.86
CA PRO A 138 9.61 15.44 12.61
C PRO A 138 10.64 14.31 12.71
N PRO A 139 10.42 13.16 12.06
CA PRO A 139 11.42 12.11 12.04
C PRO A 139 12.71 12.60 11.39
N ALA A 140 13.84 12.38 12.06
CA ALA A 140 15.18 12.77 11.59
C ALA A 140 15.70 11.94 10.40
N VAL A 141 14.83 11.18 9.73
CA VAL A 141 15.17 10.29 8.62
C VAL A 141 14.89 11.00 7.30
N ASN A 142 15.83 10.89 6.33
CA ASN A 142 15.59 11.41 4.99
C ASN A 142 14.34 10.74 4.38
N PRO A 143 13.26 11.48 4.07
CA PRO A 143 12.01 10.92 3.58
C PRO A 143 12.17 10.14 2.26
N GLU A 144 13.14 10.48 1.43
CA GLU A 144 13.44 9.78 0.18
C GLU A 144 13.96 8.34 0.40
N THR A 145 14.44 8.03 1.61
CA THR A 145 14.82 6.65 1.97
C THR A 145 13.62 5.83 2.46
N LEU A 146 12.52 6.47 2.80
CA LEU A 146 11.30 5.84 3.32
C LEU A 146 10.26 5.53 2.24
N SER A 147 10.39 6.14 1.05
CA SER A 147 9.48 5.90 -0.07
C SER A 147 10.23 5.91 -1.39
N VAL A 148 9.88 5.00 -2.28
CA VAL A 148 10.42 4.95 -3.64
C VAL A 148 9.82 6.06 -4.50
N ALA A 149 10.43 6.30 -5.67
CA ALA A 149 9.90 7.23 -6.66
C ALA A 149 8.48 6.82 -7.10
N ALA A 150 7.65 7.80 -7.38
CA ALA A 150 6.30 7.60 -7.90
C ALA A 150 6.32 6.93 -9.28
N ASP A 151 5.25 6.17 -9.57
CA ASP A 151 5.05 5.55 -10.89
C ASP A 151 5.01 6.61 -11.99
N ARG A 152 5.65 6.33 -13.12
CA ARG A 152 5.71 7.20 -14.31
C ARG A 152 5.07 6.59 -15.54
N THR A 153 4.27 5.54 -15.37
CA THR A 153 3.52 4.94 -16.47
C THR A 153 2.62 6.00 -17.11
N PRO A 154 2.68 6.20 -18.43
CA PRO A 154 1.81 7.15 -19.09
C PRO A 154 0.34 6.67 -19.03
N TRP A 155 -0.58 7.61 -18.86
CA TRP A 155 -2.01 7.33 -19.03
C TRP A 155 -2.35 7.14 -20.51
N GLN A 156 -3.53 6.58 -20.76
CA GLN A 156 -4.12 6.48 -22.08
C GLN A 156 -5.21 7.53 -22.24
N GLU A 157 -5.36 8.05 -23.44
CA GLU A 157 -6.37 9.05 -23.81
C GLU A 157 -7.43 8.42 -24.70
N PHE A 158 -8.67 8.77 -24.44
CA PHE A 158 -9.84 8.28 -25.17
C PHE A 158 -10.68 9.45 -25.64
N THR A 159 -11.12 9.40 -26.89
CA THR A 159 -12.02 10.39 -27.47
C THR A 159 -13.44 9.84 -27.48
N LEU A 160 -14.36 10.54 -26.87
CA LEU A 160 -15.77 10.22 -26.87
C LEU A 160 -16.43 10.64 -28.20
N GLN A 161 -17.60 10.09 -28.51
CA GLN A 161 -18.34 10.41 -29.75
C GLN A 161 -18.73 11.89 -29.87
N ASN A 162 -18.93 12.58 -28.74
CA ASN A 162 -19.20 14.02 -28.69
C ASN A 162 -17.95 14.90 -28.85
N GLY A 163 -16.76 14.29 -29.01
CA GLY A 163 -15.49 14.97 -29.17
C GLY A 163 -14.79 15.37 -27.86
N CYS A 164 -15.36 15.01 -26.71
CA CYS A 164 -14.68 15.17 -25.42
C CYS A 164 -13.55 14.13 -25.26
N HIS A 165 -12.54 14.47 -24.47
CA HIS A 165 -11.47 13.57 -24.13
C HIS A 165 -11.51 13.16 -22.67
N LEU A 166 -11.18 11.89 -22.39
CA LEU A 166 -10.93 11.37 -21.06
C LEU A 166 -9.59 10.64 -21.01
N ARG A 167 -9.03 10.44 -19.83
CA ARG A 167 -7.73 9.80 -19.63
C ARG A 167 -7.69 8.98 -18.35
N THR A 168 -7.12 7.78 -18.45
CA THR A 168 -6.96 6.84 -17.32
C THR A 168 -5.87 5.82 -17.63
N PHE A 169 -5.60 4.89 -16.72
CA PHE A 169 -4.62 3.80 -16.91
C PHE A 169 -5.26 2.46 -17.31
N TRP A 170 -6.30 2.50 -18.09
CA TRP A 170 -6.95 1.27 -18.57
C TRP A 170 -6.00 0.43 -19.43
N GLN A 171 -5.83 -0.85 -19.07
CA GLN A 171 -5.09 -1.83 -19.86
C GLN A 171 -6.10 -2.80 -20.46
N GLY A 172 -6.33 -2.69 -21.76
CA GLY A 172 -7.22 -3.57 -22.51
C GLY A 172 -6.77 -5.03 -22.46
N GLY A 173 -7.74 -5.94 -22.57
CA GLY A 173 -7.54 -7.39 -22.62
C GLY A 173 -8.82 -8.13 -22.25
N ALA A 174 -8.91 -9.43 -22.55
CA ALA A 174 -10.13 -10.23 -22.32
C ALA A 174 -10.57 -10.30 -20.84
N ALA A 175 -9.63 -10.07 -19.90
CA ALA A 175 -9.88 -10.04 -18.46
C ALA A 175 -9.82 -8.62 -17.87
N ALA A 176 -9.65 -7.58 -18.69
CA ALA A 176 -9.59 -6.21 -18.20
C ALA A 176 -10.99 -5.73 -17.79
N PRO A 177 -11.10 -4.93 -16.72
CA PRO A 177 -12.35 -4.25 -16.43
C PRO A 177 -12.73 -3.35 -17.59
N ALA A 178 -14.03 -3.23 -17.86
CA ALA A 178 -14.53 -2.41 -18.96
C ALA A 178 -14.13 -0.94 -18.72
N LEU A 179 -13.80 -0.24 -19.79
CA LEU A 179 -13.68 1.21 -19.73
C LEU A 179 -15.10 1.80 -19.69
N PHE A 180 -15.37 2.62 -18.68
CA PHE A 180 -16.69 3.20 -18.49
C PHE A 180 -16.82 4.48 -19.30
N ILE A 181 -17.91 4.55 -20.06
CA ILE A 181 -18.34 5.75 -20.77
C ILE A 181 -19.45 6.35 -19.94
N PRO A 182 -19.43 7.67 -19.65
CA PRO A 182 -20.51 8.29 -18.90
C PRO A 182 -21.83 8.13 -19.65
N ALA A 183 -22.80 7.49 -18.98
CA ALA A 183 -24.12 7.23 -19.56
C ALA A 183 -25.08 8.41 -19.36
N SER A 184 -24.90 9.15 -18.27
CA SER A 184 -25.74 10.30 -17.89
C SER A 184 -24.95 11.26 -17.00
N GLY A 185 -25.43 12.50 -16.86
CA GLY A 185 -24.85 13.49 -15.94
C GLY A 185 -24.68 14.88 -16.57
N THR A 186 -24.04 15.75 -15.84
CA THR A 186 -23.73 17.14 -16.25
C THR A 186 -22.30 17.28 -16.79
N ALA A 187 -21.54 16.18 -16.84
CA ALA A 187 -20.20 16.21 -17.38
C ALA A 187 -20.21 16.65 -18.85
N SER A 188 -19.45 17.66 -19.15
CA SER A 188 -19.36 18.27 -20.48
C SER A 188 -17.93 18.69 -20.79
N CYS A 189 -17.69 19.07 -22.02
CA CYS A 189 -16.45 19.68 -22.45
C CYS A 189 -16.72 20.70 -23.56
N GLU A 190 -15.85 21.65 -23.73
CA GLU A 190 -15.72 22.33 -25.01
C GLU A 190 -15.16 21.35 -26.03
N LYS A 191 -15.59 21.44 -27.29
CA LYS A 191 -15.18 20.51 -28.36
C LYS A 191 -13.66 20.39 -28.46
N GLY A 192 -13.16 19.15 -28.29
CA GLY A 192 -11.71 18.87 -28.30
C GLY A 192 -11.01 19.15 -26.96
N SER A 193 -11.75 19.34 -25.86
CA SER A 193 -11.19 19.52 -24.52
C SER A 193 -11.48 18.33 -23.60
N TRP A 194 -10.96 18.40 -22.37
CA TRP A 194 -11.15 17.35 -21.38
C TRP A 194 -12.55 17.37 -20.80
N LEU A 195 -13.13 16.18 -20.62
CA LEU A 195 -14.38 16.01 -19.91
C LEU A 195 -14.27 16.51 -18.48
N SER A 196 -15.21 17.35 -18.04
CA SER A 196 -15.26 17.91 -16.70
C SER A 196 -16.70 17.88 -16.16
N GLY A 197 -16.86 17.65 -14.84
CA GLY A 197 -18.17 17.62 -14.18
C GLY A 197 -18.64 16.23 -13.79
N HIS A 198 -19.88 16.15 -13.30
CA HIS A 198 -20.47 14.95 -12.74
C HIS A 198 -21.12 14.08 -13.79
N ALA A 199 -20.97 12.78 -13.64
CA ALA A 199 -21.62 11.76 -14.45
C ALA A 199 -21.89 10.50 -13.64
N VAL A 200 -22.61 9.56 -14.22
CA VAL A 200 -22.77 8.20 -13.70
C VAL A 200 -22.10 7.24 -14.67
N MET A 201 -21.15 6.46 -14.16
CA MET A 201 -20.56 5.35 -14.90
C MET A 201 -21.42 4.11 -14.70
N THR A 202 -21.77 3.44 -15.80
CA THR A 202 -22.46 2.16 -15.76
C THR A 202 -21.48 1.03 -16.06
N GLN A 203 -21.29 0.14 -15.12
CA GLN A 203 -20.54 -1.11 -15.31
C GLN A 203 -21.50 -2.25 -15.60
N ALA A 204 -21.41 -2.82 -16.78
CA ALA A 204 -22.14 -4.05 -17.13
C ALA A 204 -21.26 -5.26 -16.79
N SER A 205 -21.79 -6.19 -16.01
CA SER A 205 -21.16 -7.47 -15.70
C SER A 205 -22.19 -8.61 -15.85
N ASN A 206 -21.73 -9.86 -15.82
CA ASN A 206 -22.62 -11.02 -15.81
C ASN A 206 -23.58 -11.06 -14.60
N SER A 207 -23.30 -10.32 -13.56
CA SER A 207 -24.11 -10.20 -12.34
C SER A 207 -25.09 -9.00 -12.36
N GLY A 208 -25.11 -8.21 -13.44
CA GLY A 208 -26.00 -7.05 -13.59
C GLY A 208 -25.24 -5.77 -13.94
N GLN A 209 -25.99 -4.65 -13.91
CA GLN A 209 -25.43 -3.32 -14.09
C GLN A 209 -25.22 -2.67 -12.74
N GLN A 210 -24.04 -2.10 -12.51
CA GLN A 210 -23.71 -1.29 -11.37
C GLN A 210 -23.47 0.14 -11.81
N GLU A 211 -24.18 1.09 -11.18
CA GLU A 211 -23.98 2.51 -11.41
C GLU A 211 -23.07 3.09 -10.32
N THR A 212 -22.09 3.87 -10.75
CA THR A 212 -21.13 4.52 -9.84
C THR A 212 -21.07 6.01 -10.18
N PRO A 213 -21.41 6.90 -9.22
CA PRO A 213 -21.19 8.34 -9.39
C PRO A 213 -19.70 8.63 -9.61
N VAL A 214 -19.42 9.48 -10.59
CA VAL A 214 -18.05 9.89 -10.95
C VAL A 214 -18.02 11.39 -11.21
N THR A 215 -16.94 12.02 -10.79
CA THR A 215 -16.61 13.40 -11.15
C THR A 215 -15.42 13.37 -12.10
N TYR A 216 -15.59 13.87 -13.31
CA TYR A 216 -14.46 14.03 -14.23
C TYR A 216 -13.74 15.33 -13.90
N VAL A 217 -12.45 15.21 -13.62
CA VAL A 217 -11.55 16.32 -13.33
C VAL A 217 -10.50 16.40 -14.43
N HIS A 218 -10.63 17.36 -15.33
CA HIS A 218 -9.74 17.49 -16.50
C HIS A 218 -9.54 16.16 -17.25
N GLY A 219 -10.63 15.43 -17.48
CA GLY A 219 -10.62 14.13 -18.15
C GLY A 219 -10.29 12.92 -17.28
N PHE A 220 -9.86 13.09 -16.04
CA PHE A 220 -9.62 11.99 -15.10
C PHE A 220 -10.89 11.63 -14.34
N PRO A 221 -11.33 10.35 -14.35
CA PRO A 221 -12.47 9.90 -13.56
C PRO A 221 -12.10 9.82 -12.07
N VAL A 222 -12.86 10.48 -11.22
CA VAL A 222 -12.70 10.48 -9.76
C VAL A 222 -14.00 10.04 -9.11
N THR A 223 -13.93 9.07 -8.19
CA THR A 223 -15.06 8.58 -7.40
C THR A 223 -14.95 8.99 -5.93
N GLY A 224 -16.06 8.99 -5.19
CA GLY A 224 -16.07 9.29 -3.75
C GLY A 224 -15.93 10.76 -3.40
N LEU A 225 -16.11 11.67 -4.37
CA LEU A 225 -16.30 13.10 -4.12
C LEU A 225 -17.80 13.42 -3.92
N SER A 226 -18.08 14.53 -3.29
CA SER A 226 -19.44 15.08 -3.19
C SER A 226 -19.94 15.58 -4.55
N ASP A 227 -21.22 15.44 -4.82
CA ASP A 227 -21.86 15.97 -6.02
C ASP A 227 -21.88 17.52 -6.07
N SER A 228 -21.55 18.19 -4.96
CA SER A 228 -21.43 19.64 -4.88
C SER A 228 -20.07 20.18 -5.35
N VAL A 229 -19.10 19.27 -5.61
CA VAL A 229 -17.75 19.67 -6.02
C VAL A 229 -17.78 20.24 -7.43
N ASN A 230 -17.23 21.44 -7.60
CA ASN A 230 -16.95 21.96 -8.94
C ASN A 230 -15.58 21.41 -9.42
N ALA A 231 -15.60 20.61 -10.46
CA ALA A 231 -14.39 20.01 -11.04
C ALA A 231 -13.36 21.04 -11.52
N ASP A 232 -13.78 22.24 -11.90
CA ASP A 232 -12.92 23.32 -12.38
C ASP A 232 -12.14 24.02 -11.23
N ASP A 233 -12.55 23.79 -9.98
CA ASP A 233 -11.82 24.29 -8.80
C ASP A 233 -10.69 23.36 -8.37
N VAL A 234 -10.55 22.19 -9.00
CA VAL A 234 -9.50 21.21 -8.71
C VAL A 234 -8.20 21.61 -9.39
N LEU A 235 -7.13 21.69 -8.60
CA LEU A 235 -5.77 21.98 -9.05
C LEU A 235 -4.91 20.71 -8.87
N ILE A 236 -4.70 19.96 -9.95
CA ILE A 236 -3.94 18.71 -9.90
C ILE A 236 -2.46 19.01 -9.69
N THR A 237 -1.90 18.51 -8.58
CA THR A 237 -0.46 18.60 -8.26
C THR A 237 0.31 17.45 -8.90
N SER A 238 -0.22 16.22 -8.82
CA SER A 238 0.34 15.05 -9.50
C SER A 238 -0.74 14.01 -9.72
N VAL A 239 -0.59 13.22 -10.79
CA VAL A 239 -1.46 12.09 -11.10
C VAL A 239 -0.62 10.98 -11.71
N ASN A 240 -0.82 9.76 -11.23
CA ASN A 240 -0.18 8.57 -11.76
C ASN A 240 -1.02 7.33 -11.45
N LYS A 241 -0.52 6.16 -11.82
CA LYS A 241 -1.18 4.86 -11.62
C LYS A 241 -1.32 4.43 -10.15
N GLU A 242 -0.70 5.14 -9.23
CA GLU A 242 -0.78 4.84 -7.80
C GLU A 242 -1.81 5.74 -7.11
N ARG A 243 -1.82 7.03 -7.48
CA ARG A 243 -2.68 8.05 -6.86
C ARG A 243 -2.79 9.32 -7.68
N MET A 244 -3.77 10.13 -7.31
CA MET A 244 -3.88 11.55 -7.65
C MET A 244 -3.65 12.38 -6.39
N VAL A 245 -2.99 13.50 -6.52
CA VAL A 245 -2.83 14.53 -5.48
C VAL A 245 -3.35 15.82 -6.05
N PHE A 246 -4.31 16.44 -5.39
CA PHE A 246 -4.83 17.72 -5.82
C PHE A 246 -5.08 18.69 -4.67
N SER A 247 -5.09 19.95 -4.98
CA SER A 247 -5.52 21.06 -4.12
C SER A 247 -6.72 21.76 -4.72
N THR A 248 -7.29 22.73 -4.02
CA THR A 248 -8.35 23.61 -4.51
C THR A 248 -8.02 25.05 -4.18
N LYS A 249 -8.74 25.99 -4.77
CA LYS A 249 -8.62 27.41 -4.42
C LYS A 249 -8.86 27.59 -2.93
N GLY A 250 -7.95 28.29 -2.25
CA GLY A 250 -8.01 28.50 -0.79
C GLY A 250 -7.52 27.33 0.07
N SER A 251 -7.04 26.23 -0.52
CA SER A 251 -6.48 25.10 0.22
C SER A 251 -4.98 25.26 0.46
N GLU A 252 -4.52 26.43 0.87
CA GLU A 252 -3.11 26.69 1.12
C GLU A 252 -2.47 25.57 1.92
N GLN A 253 -1.38 25.00 1.38
CA GLN A 253 -0.60 23.93 2.02
C GLN A 253 -1.44 22.73 2.50
N SER A 254 -2.56 22.42 1.79
CA SER A 254 -3.30 21.19 2.01
C SER A 254 -3.76 20.56 0.70
N TRP A 255 -3.69 19.22 0.63
CA TRP A 255 -3.95 18.45 -0.58
C TRP A 255 -4.73 17.19 -0.24
N MET A 256 -5.68 16.83 -1.10
CA MET A 256 -6.34 15.54 -1.02
C MET A 256 -5.54 14.50 -1.81
N ILE A 257 -5.37 13.30 -1.24
CA ILE A 257 -4.73 12.16 -1.88
C ILE A 257 -5.79 11.10 -2.18
N LEU A 258 -5.85 10.70 -3.44
CA LEU A 258 -6.79 9.69 -3.93
C LEU A 258 -6.01 8.52 -4.50
N PRO A 259 -6.04 7.32 -3.89
CA PRO A 259 -5.49 6.13 -4.49
C PRO A 259 -6.18 5.79 -5.81
N TYR A 260 -5.45 5.16 -6.71
CA TYR A 260 -5.99 4.66 -7.97
C TYR A 260 -6.67 3.29 -7.76
N ASP A 261 -7.94 3.20 -8.15
CA ASP A 261 -8.71 1.96 -8.17
C ASP A 261 -8.67 1.35 -9.57
N SER A 262 -7.91 0.28 -9.74
CA SER A 262 -7.78 -0.42 -11.01
C SER A 262 -9.04 -1.19 -11.44
N THR A 263 -9.99 -1.43 -10.53
CA THR A 263 -11.25 -2.09 -10.86
C THR A 263 -12.23 -1.14 -11.54
N LEU A 264 -12.17 0.13 -11.18
CA LEU A 264 -12.98 1.20 -11.74
C LEU A 264 -12.20 2.07 -12.74
N ASN A 265 -10.89 1.84 -12.90
CA ASN A 265 -9.99 2.69 -13.69
C ASN A 265 -10.12 4.18 -13.34
N SER A 266 -10.29 4.48 -12.06
CA SER A 266 -10.54 5.81 -11.51
C SER A 266 -9.73 6.06 -10.24
N TRP A 267 -9.62 7.32 -9.84
CA TRP A 267 -9.07 7.70 -8.54
C TRP A 267 -10.20 7.80 -7.53
N LYS A 268 -10.03 7.18 -6.36
CA LYS A 268 -11.08 7.11 -5.34
C LYS A 268 -10.74 7.99 -4.15
N SER A 269 -11.65 8.92 -3.81
CA SER A 269 -11.53 9.67 -2.57
C SER A 269 -11.88 8.78 -1.37
N GLU A 270 -10.92 8.64 -0.45
CA GLU A 270 -11.09 7.97 0.85
C GLU A 270 -11.02 8.97 2.01
N GLY A 271 -11.08 10.27 1.68
CA GLY A 271 -11.08 11.36 2.66
C GLY A 271 -9.70 11.70 3.23
N THR A 272 -8.61 11.22 2.65
CA THR A 272 -7.25 11.54 3.13
C THR A 272 -6.81 12.90 2.63
N VAL A 273 -6.51 13.82 3.57
CA VAL A 273 -5.98 15.15 3.31
C VAL A 273 -4.65 15.33 4.01
N VAL A 274 -3.63 15.68 3.25
CA VAL A 274 -2.29 16.02 3.76
C VAL A 274 -2.22 17.51 3.99
N VAL A 275 -1.71 17.90 5.15
CA VAL A 275 -1.54 19.31 5.56
C VAL A 275 -0.08 19.53 5.89
N GLN A 276 0.53 20.47 5.17
CA GLN A 276 1.88 20.90 5.48
C GLN A 276 1.86 21.89 6.63
N VAL A 277 2.65 21.61 7.65
CA VAL A 277 2.82 22.46 8.84
C VAL A 277 4.29 22.59 9.18
N SER A 278 4.72 23.80 9.57
CA SER A 278 6.07 24.02 10.08
C SER A 278 6.19 23.45 11.49
N GLN A 279 7.43 23.24 11.94
CA GLN A 279 7.70 22.76 13.29
C GLN A 279 7.22 23.78 14.36
N GLU A 280 7.33 25.07 14.07
CA GLU A 280 6.86 26.13 14.95
C GLU A 280 5.35 26.05 15.13
N LEU A 281 4.59 25.93 14.03
CA LEU A 281 3.14 25.81 14.07
C LEU A 281 2.71 24.51 14.76
N ALA A 282 3.43 23.41 14.52
CA ALA A 282 3.17 22.13 15.15
C ALA A 282 3.43 22.12 16.67
N SER A 283 4.25 23.05 17.16
CA SER A 283 4.56 23.20 18.58
C SER A 283 3.58 24.13 19.33
N ASP A 284 2.76 24.88 18.61
CA ASP A 284 1.72 25.75 19.17
C ASP A 284 0.34 25.07 19.00
N ASP A 285 -0.14 24.48 20.08
CA ASP A 285 -1.41 23.72 20.05
C ASP A 285 -2.61 24.59 19.60
N ALA A 286 -2.66 25.87 19.97
CA ALA A 286 -3.77 26.73 19.63
C ALA A 286 -3.78 27.06 18.12
N GLN A 287 -2.62 27.40 17.56
CA GLN A 287 -2.47 27.66 16.14
C GLN A 287 -2.70 26.41 15.31
N LEU A 288 -2.19 25.26 15.75
CA LEU A 288 -2.40 23.97 15.09
C LEU A 288 -3.88 23.62 15.04
N GLN A 289 -4.61 23.75 16.16
CA GLN A 289 -6.05 23.47 16.21
C GLN A 289 -6.83 24.41 15.29
N ALA A 290 -6.51 25.70 15.27
CA ALA A 290 -7.13 26.67 14.35
C ALA A 290 -6.89 26.27 12.88
N ARG A 291 -5.67 25.85 12.54
CA ARG A 291 -5.32 25.36 11.19
C ARG A 291 -6.11 24.11 10.82
N LEU A 292 -6.19 23.13 11.71
CA LEU A 292 -6.94 21.89 11.49
C LEU A 292 -8.44 22.16 11.31
N GLN A 293 -9.01 23.10 12.08
CA GLN A 293 -10.39 23.52 11.94
C GLN A 293 -10.66 24.12 10.55
N ALA A 294 -9.79 25.02 10.09
CA ALA A 294 -9.89 25.62 8.76
C ALA A 294 -9.81 24.55 7.65
N VAL A 295 -8.89 23.60 7.79
CA VAL A 295 -8.77 22.47 6.84
C VAL A 295 -10.03 21.60 6.85
N LYS A 296 -10.58 21.27 8.03
CA LYS A 296 -11.85 20.52 8.14
C LYS A 296 -13.01 21.26 7.47
N GLN A 297 -13.14 22.55 7.69
CA GLN A 297 -14.19 23.37 7.07
C GLN A 297 -14.08 23.41 5.55
N LEU A 298 -12.86 23.48 5.02
CA LEU A 298 -12.59 23.50 3.59
C LEU A 298 -12.88 22.15 2.91
N TRP A 299 -12.38 21.04 3.49
CA TRP A 299 -12.37 19.76 2.81
C TRP A 299 -13.59 18.87 3.08
N THR A 300 -14.32 19.08 4.20
CA THR A 300 -15.51 18.27 4.49
C THR A 300 -16.59 18.36 3.38
N PRO A 301 -16.87 19.52 2.78
CA PRO A 301 -17.84 19.60 1.68
C PRO A 301 -17.41 18.84 0.41
N TRP A 302 -16.13 18.48 0.28
CA TRP A 302 -15.60 17.76 -0.87
C TRP A 302 -15.84 16.24 -0.81
N LEU A 303 -16.17 15.73 0.36
CA LEU A 303 -16.35 14.30 0.59
C LEU A 303 -17.77 13.85 0.26
N ALA A 304 -17.89 12.64 -0.26
CA ALA A 304 -19.18 11.97 -0.39
C ALA A 304 -19.88 11.85 0.96
N PRO A 305 -21.22 11.77 1.00
CA PRO A 305 -21.96 11.56 2.22
C PRO A 305 -21.44 10.34 3.01
N ASN A 306 -21.28 10.53 4.33
CA ASN A 306 -20.74 9.52 5.27
C ASN A 306 -19.24 9.18 5.13
N ALA A 307 -18.50 9.84 4.25
CA ALA A 307 -17.05 9.70 4.22
C ALA A 307 -16.40 10.48 5.38
N THR A 308 -15.36 9.92 5.96
CA THR A 308 -14.62 10.50 7.08
C THR A 308 -13.38 11.23 6.59
N LEU A 309 -13.18 12.47 7.04
CA LEU A 309 -11.97 13.22 6.75
C LEU A 309 -10.83 12.71 7.65
N ASN A 310 -9.75 12.23 7.01
CA ASN A 310 -8.52 11.82 7.67
C ASN A 310 -7.40 12.83 7.36
N ILE A 311 -6.93 13.56 8.38
CA ILE A 311 -5.89 14.59 8.21
C ILE A 311 -4.54 14.03 8.61
N VAL A 312 -3.57 14.15 7.71
CA VAL A 312 -2.17 13.73 7.88
C VAL A 312 -1.27 14.97 7.87
N LEU A 313 -0.47 15.16 8.92
CA LEU A 313 0.45 16.29 9.03
C LEU A 313 1.83 15.92 8.48
N VAL A 314 2.40 16.78 7.65
CA VAL A 314 3.73 16.61 7.06
C VAL A 314 4.54 17.90 7.18
N ASP A 315 5.87 17.77 7.15
CA ASP A 315 6.80 18.89 6.98
C ASP A 315 6.79 19.44 5.55
N ALA A 316 6.62 18.54 4.57
CA ALA A 316 6.49 18.88 3.15
C ALA A 316 5.72 17.80 2.40
N LEU A 317 4.93 18.20 1.41
CA LEU A 317 4.37 17.27 0.42
C LEU A 317 5.48 16.87 -0.56
N ARG A 318 5.54 15.55 -0.88
CA ARG A 318 6.55 14.98 -1.81
C ARG A 318 5.89 14.26 -2.98
N PRO A 319 5.34 15.00 -3.95
CA PRO A 319 4.56 14.41 -5.04
C PRO A 319 5.39 13.54 -5.99
N GLN A 320 6.72 13.63 -5.94
CA GLN A 320 7.65 12.79 -6.71
C GLN A 320 7.85 11.39 -6.12
N LEU A 321 7.42 11.14 -4.89
CA LEU A 321 7.55 9.86 -4.22
C LEU A 321 6.22 9.07 -4.31
N ARG A 322 6.30 7.74 -4.19
CA ARG A 322 5.13 6.87 -4.15
C ARG A 322 4.17 7.27 -3.04
N ASP A 323 4.66 7.47 -1.84
CA ASP A 323 3.90 8.08 -0.76
C ASP A 323 4.21 9.57 -0.69
N PRO A 324 3.31 10.47 -1.12
CA PRO A 324 3.53 11.91 -1.07
C PRO A 324 3.49 12.49 0.35
N ALA A 325 2.96 11.73 1.31
CA ALA A 325 2.88 12.08 2.73
C ALA A 325 3.96 11.39 3.57
N VAL A 326 4.98 10.81 2.94
CA VAL A 326 6.05 10.10 3.64
C VAL A 326 6.72 11.02 4.67
N GLY A 327 6.97 10.47 5.86
CA GLY A 327 7.47 11.23 7.00
C GLY A 327 6.38 11.97 7.77
N ALA A 328 5.12 11.57 7.60
CA ALA A 328 4.01 12.13 8.37
C ALA A 328 4.27 12.08 9.87
N TRP A 329 4.00 13.20 10.55
CA TRP A 329 4.28 13.32 11.97
C TRP A 329 3.22 12.63 12.82
N ARG A 330 1.97 12.80 12.41
CA ARG A 330 0.81 12.20 13.07
C ARG A 330 -0.44 12.34 12.20
N ALA A 331 -1.37 11.40 12.36
CA ALA A 331 -2.76 11.62 11.95
C ALA A 331 -3.44 12.53 12.97
N ALA A 332 -4.12 13.57 12.52
CA ALA A 332 -4.92 14.45 13.35
C ALA A 332 -6.39 14.12 13.10
N ASN A 333 -6.99 13.40 14.04
CA ASN A 333 -8.42 13.05 14.02
C ASN A 333 -9.28 14.16 14.59
#